data_296a87f082b72f907221ab46ab0ca417
#
_entry.id   296a87f082b72f907221ab46ab0ca417
#
_cell.length_a   1.000
_cell.length_b   1.000
_cell.length_c   1.000
_cell.angle_alpha   90.00
_cell.angle_beta   90.00
_cell.angle_gamma   90.00
#
_symmetry.space_group_name_H-M   'P 1'
#
loop_
_entity.id
_entity.type
_entity.pdbx_description
1 polymer ?
#
loop_
_entity_poly.entity_id
_entity_poly.type
_entity_poly.pdbx_seq_one_letter_code
_entity_poly.pdbx_strand_id
1 'polypeptide(L)'
;MQDIPLIYWIPKMHKNPIGSRFIAGSKKCSIKLLSKYFSKALKLILNHMKLYANTVYERSNLNYFWIIENSLDFMDKIKNKSIEHMETYDFSTLYTALPHPEIKRNFSKIFQKVYNREGKQFINVNLRQASFSSEGKNNCCSFRVTDMMEILEFVLDNIFVRYGRKIYKQVVGIPIGLDSGQDIANLLLFSYESEYVEKVSKQDLFLARKFNLCSRYIDDLFVGGFPNFKDHIYKIYPRDLEIKLESNNIKEVSYLDLKIRSEEGRLDFSVYDKRDDFSFEIVNFPFIESCIHKKSALGVFYSQLIRYARICSKCEAFKAKAHGLVNRLKRQGFKLEDLRKKERNLS
;
A
#
# COMPACT_ATOMS: atom_id res chain seq x y z
N MET A 1 -15.42 -20.76 -19.87
CA MET A 1 -16.04 -21.06 -18.56
C MET A 1 -15.48 -20.06 -17.55
N GLN A 2 -16.33 -19.33 -16.85
CA GLN A 2 -15.91 -18.41 -15.78
C GLN A 2 -15.71 -19.25 -14.53
N ASP A 3 -14.54 -19.11 -13.88
CA ASP A 3 -14.18 -19.96 -12.76
C ASP A 3 -14.38 -19.21 -11.45
N ILE A 4 -14.84 -19.93 -10.42
CA ILE A 4 -14.81 -19.43 -9.04
C ILE A 4 -13.35 -19.40 -8.58
N PRO A 5 -12.88 -18.27 -7.99
CA PRO A 5 -11.51 -18.14 -7.51
C PRO A 5 -11.10 -19.27 -6.58
N LEU A 6 -9.97 -19.91 -6.87
CA LEU A 6 -9.39 -20.92 -5.99
C LEU A 6 -8.65 -20.21 -4.85
N ILE A 7 -8.96 -20.58 -3.61
CA ILE A 7 -8.14 -20.22 -2.44
C ILE A 7 -6.99 -21.21 -2.30
N TYR A 8 -5.78 -20.68 -2.16
CA TYR A 8 -4.60 -21.42 -1.74
C TYR A 8 -3.85 -20.62 -0.68
N TRP A 9 -2.99 -21.28 0.06
CA TRP A 9 -2.20 -20.64 1.10
C TRP A 9 -0.71 -20.67 0.78
N ILE A 10 -0.02 -19.63 1.26
CA ILE A 10 1.44 -19.51 1.20
C ILE A 10 1.94 -19.35 2.63
N PRO A 11 2.93 -20.17 3.08
CA PRO A 11 3.50 -20.02 4.41
C PRO A 11 4.29 -18.72 4.54
N LYS A 12 4.12 -18.03 5.67
CA LYS A 12 4.94 -16.88 6.08
C LYS A 12 6.12 -17.39 6.90
N MET A 13 7.17 -17.87 6.22
CA MET A 13 8.33 -18.54 6.83
C MET A 13 9.12 -17.65 7.80
N HIS A 14 8.99 -16.33 7.69
CA HIS A 14 9.67 -15.35 8.55
C HIS A 14 8.96 -15.11 9.90
N LYS A 15 7.79 -15.70 10.13
CA LYS A 15 7.06 -15.57 11.41
C LYS A 15 7.31 -16.79 12.30
N ASN A 16 7.42 -16.56 13.59
CA ASN A 16 7.48 -17.62 14.60
C ASN A 16 6.31 -17.44 15.59
N PRO A 17 5.32 -18.36 15.64
CA PRO A 17 5.17 -19.54 14.78
C PRO A 17 4.92 -19.19 13.31
N ILE A 18 5.20 -20.13 12.40
CA ILE A 18 4.97 -19.96 10.97
C ILE A 18 3.51 -19.61 10.71
N GLY A 19 3.28 -18.43 10.13
CA GLY A 19 1.96 -17.97 9.74
C GLY A 19 1.56 -18.43 8.34
N SER A 20 0.30 -18.17 7.96
CA SER A 20 -0.21 -18.44 6.62
C SER A 20 -0.80 -17.19 5.99
N ARG A 21 -0.66 -17.07 4.66
CA ARG A 21 -1.36 -16.07 3.86
C ARG A 21 -2.27 -16.81 2.87
N PHE A 22 -3.56 -16.53 2.93
CA PHE A 22 -4.52 -17.04 1.96
C PHE A 22 -4.58 -16.11 0.75
N ILE A 23 -4.59 -16.67 -0.44
CA ILE A 23 -4.68 -15.96 -1.71
C ILE A 23 -5.85 -16.52 -2.50
N ALA A 24 -6.69 -15.63 -3.04
CA ALA A 24 -7.75 -15.99 -3.96
C ALA A 24 -7.35 -15.61 -5.39
N GLY A 25 -7.23 -16.59 -6.27
CA GLY A 25 -6.86 -16.40 -7.66
C GLY A 25 -8.04 -15.92 -8.51
N SER A 26 -8.25 -14.61 -8.60
CA SER A 26 -9.45 -14.01 -9.25
C SER A 26 -9.32 -13.76 -10.76
N LYS A 27 -8.29 -14.28 -11.45
CA LYS A 27 -8.00 -13.95 -12.86
C LYS A 27 -9.18 -14.19 -13.82
N LYS A 28 -9.96 -15.26 -13.61
CA LYS A 28 -11.11 -15.66 -14.44
C LYS A 28 -12.47 -15.47 -13.74
N CYS A 29 -12.50 -14.70 -12.63
CA CYS A 29 -13.73 -14.47 -11.88
C CYS A 29 -14.74 -13.64 -12.71
N SER A 30 -16.02 -13.96 -12.60
CA SER A 30 -17.12 -13.27 -13.31
C SER A 30 -17.19 -11.78 -13.01
N ILE A 31 -16.90 -11.38 -11.76
CA ILE A 31 -16.94 -9.98 -11.34
C ILE A 31 -15.64 -9.23 -11.62
N LYS A 32 -14.64 -9.85 -12.28
CA LYS A 32 -13.31 -9.25 -12.53
C LYS A 32 -13.39 -7.96 -13.32
N LEU A 33 -14.20 -7.95 -14.39
CA LEU A 33 -14.36 -6.77 -15.25
C LEU A 33 -15.02 -5.61 -14.47
N LEU A 34 -16.10 -5.90 -13.77
CA LEU A 34 -16.78 -4.92 -12.91
C LEU A 34 -15.82 -4.35 -11.87
N SER A 35 -15.06 -5.21 -11.19
CA SER A 35 -14.05 -4.79 -10.20
C SER A 35 -12.98 -3.87 -10.80
N LYS A 36 -12.55 -4.09 -12.05
CA LYS A 36 -11.61 -3.19 -12.75
C LYS A 36 -12.19 -1.81 -13.02
N TYR A 37 -13.43 -1.72 -13.48
CA TYR A 37 -14.09 -0.43 -13.70
C TYR A 37 -14.32 0.29 -12.38
N PHE A 38 -14.78 -0.45 -11.37
CA PHE A 38 -14.97 0.09 -10.02
C PHE A 38 -13.65 0.60 -9.41
N SER A 39 -12.55 -0.16 -9.52
CA SER A 39 -11.21 0.28 -9.10
C SER A 39 -10.82 1.63 -9.71
N LYS A 40 -11.07 1.84 -11.01
CA LYS A 40 -10.78 3.13 -11.66
C LYS A 40 -11.62 4.28 -11.10
N ALA A 41 -12.90 4.04 -10.85
CA ALA A 41 -13.77 5.04 -10.21
C ALA A 41 -13.29 5.36 -8.78
N LEU A 42 -12.92 4.34 -7.99
CA LEU A 42 -12.38 4.54 -6.64
C LEU A 42 -11.05 5.29 -6.64
N LYS A 43 -10.16 5.02 -7.60
CA LYS A 43 -8.90 5.77 -7.75
C LYS A 43 -9.13 7.24 -8.12
N LEU A 44 -10.13 7.53 -8.94
CA LEU A 44 -10.53 8.91 -9.24
C LEU A 44 -11.00 9.61 -7.96
N ILE A 45 -11.85 8.96 -7.17
CA ILE A 45 -12.33 9.47 -5.88
C ILE A 45 -11.16 9.70 -4.92
N LEU A 46 -10.24 8.74 -4.80
CA LEU A 46 -9.07 8.85 -3.94
C LEU A 46 -8.17 10.03 -4.36
N ASN A 47 -7.95 10.21 -5.67
CA ASN A 47 -7.19 11.34 -6.18
C ASN A 47 -7.86 12.69 -5.89
N HIS A 48 -9.19 12.77 -6.03
CA HIS A 48 -9.95 13.95 -5.64
C HIS A 48 -9.77 14.27 -4.15
N MET A 49 -9.83 13.25 -3.28
CA MET A 49 -9.63 13.43 -1.84
C MET A 49 -8.20 13.86 -1.51
N LYS A 50 -7.18 13.33 -2.23
CA LYS A 50 -5.78 13.75 -2.13
C LYS A 50 -5.60 15.24 -2.48
N LEU A 51 -6.17 15.68 -3.61
CA LEU A 51 -6.12 17.08 -4.02
C LEU A 51 -6.77 18.02 -3.01
N TYR A 52 -7.95 17.64 -2.51
CA TYR A 52 -8.61 18.39 -1.46
C TYR A 52 -7.78 18.47 -0.18
N ALA A 53 -7.22 17.35 0.28
CA ALA A 53 -6.38 17.31 1.48
C ALA A 53 -5.12 18.18 1.32
N ASN A 54 -4.52 18.22 0.12
CA ASN A 54 -3.39 19.12 -0.17
C ASN A 54 -3.78 20.61 -0.04
N THR A 55 -4.95 21.00 -0.57
CA THR A 55 -5.46 22.37 -0.41
C THR A 55 -5.69 22.72 1.09
N VAL A 56 -6.17 21.75 1.88
CA VAL A 56 -6.32 21.94 3.33
C VAL A 56 -4.96 22.06 4.00
N TYR A 57 -3.98 21.22 3.61
CA TYR A 57 -2.63 21.27 4.15
C TYR A 57 -1.95 22.63 3.91
N GLU A 58 -2.06 23.19 2.71
CA GLU A 58 -1.52 24.52 2.36
C GLU A 58 -2.10 25.63 3.23
N ARG A 59 -3.38 25.55 3.61
CA ARG A 59 -4.07 26.58 4.40
C ARG A 59 -3.88 26.43 5.92
N SER A 60 -3.85 25.20 6.41
CA SER A 60 -3.92 24.89 7.86
C SER A 60 -2.69 24.19 8.42
N ASN A 61 -1.79 23.72 7.55
CA ASN A 61 -0.67 22.83 7.91
C ASN A 61 -1.17 21.56 8.66
N LEU A 62 -2.27 20.96 8.15
CA LEU A 62 -2.84 19.73 8.68
C LEU A 62 -2.88 18.65 7.60
N ASN A 63 -2.20 17.53 7.85
CA ASN A 63 -2.18 16.40 6.94
C ASN A 63 -3.36 15.44 7.21
N TYR A 64 -4.38 15.52 6.36
CA TYR A 64 -5.52 14.59 6.38
C TYR A 64 -5.31 13.35 5.50
N PHE A 65 -4.30 13.33 4.65
CA PHE A 65 -4.07 12.27 3.66
C PHE A 65 -2.75 11.55 3.95
N TRP A 66 -2.84 10.38 4.58
CA TRP A 66 -1.66 9.61 4.98
C TRP A 66 -1.20 8.61 3.93
N ILE A 67 -2.00 8.33 2.91
CA ILE A 67 -1.71 7.34 1.88
C ILE A 67 -0.51 7.79 1.05
N ILE A 68 0.45 6.91 0.89
CA ILE A 68 1.62 7.05 0.03
C ILE A 68 1.56 6.03 -1.10
N GLU A 69 2.21 6.34 -2.22
CA GLU A 69 2.20 5.52 -3.42
C GLU A 69 3.32 4.47 -3.43
N ASN A 70 4.48 4.81 -2.86
CA ASN A 70 5.66 3.95 -2.79
C ASN A 70 6.66 4.49 -1.76
N SER A 71 7.75 3.75 -1.56
CA SER A 71 8.81 4.12 -0.61
C SER A 71 9.57 5.41 -0.98
N LEU A 72 9.70 5.75 -2.26
CA LEU A 72 10.36 7.01 -2.66
C LEU A 72 9.48 8.23 -2.36
N ASP A 73 8.17 8.13 -2.62
CA ASP A 73 7.20 9.15 -2.24
C ASP A 73 7.22 9.41 -0.72
N PHE A 74 7.27 8.33 0.07
CA PHE A 74 7.43 8.42 1.51
C PHE A 74 8.74 9.07 1.92
N MET A 75 9.86 8.64 1.34
CA MET A 75 11.18 9.18 1.64
C MET A 75 11.24 10.69 1.35
N ASP A 76 10.69 11.14 0.20
CA ASP A 76 10.63 12.56 -0.16
C ASP A 76 9.82 13.39 0.83
N LYS A 77 8.76 12.80 1.41
CA LYS A 77 7.92 13.45 2.44
C LYS A 77 8.68 13.70 3.75
N ILE A 78 9.58 12.81 4.16
CA ILE A 78 10.20 12.87 5.49
C ILE A 78 11.70 13.21 5.50
N LYS A 79 12.45 13.09 4.39
CA LYS A 79 13.93 13.24 4.33
C LYS A 79 14.47 14.55 4.92
N ASN A 80 13.68 15.63 4.85
CA ASN A 80 14.05 16.96 5.38
C ASN A 80 13.39 17.28 6.73
N LYS A 81 12.81 16.28 7.39
CA LYS A 81 12.18 16.46 8.71
C LYS A 81 13.11 15.97 9.81
N SER A 82 13.07 16.64 10.97
CA SER A 82 13.72 16.16 12.16
C SER A 82 12.77 15.23 12.92
N ILE A 83 13.13 13.95 13.04
CA ILE A 83 12.28 12.93 13.67
C ILE A 83 13.16 12.10 14.61
N GLU A 84 12.89 12.17 15.90
CA GLU A 84 13.61 11.40 16.93
C GLU A 84 12.87 10.13 17.36
N HIS A 85 11.55 10.10 17.17
CA HIS A 85 10.69 8.99 17.53
C HIS A 85 9.95 8.47 16.30
N MET A 86 10.12 7.20 16.00
CA MET A 86 9.47 6.55 14.86
C MET A 86 8.82 5.23 15.31
N GLU A 87 7.62 4.99 14.83
CA GLU A 87 6.89 3.74 15.05
C GLU A 87 6.31 3.23 13.73
N THR A 88 6.24 1.92 13.58
CA THR A 88 5.57 1.26 12.44
C THR A 88 4.54 0.27 12.96
N TYR A 89 3.39 0.22 12.27
CA TYR A 89 2.27 -0.63 12.64
C TYR A 89 1.77 -1.42 11.43
N ASP A 90 1.34 -2.67 11.65
CA ASP A 90 0.73 -3.57 10.65
C ASP A 90 -0.75 -3.79 11.00
N PHE A 91 -1.62 -3.68 9.99
CA PHE A 91 -3.04 -4.02 10.08
C PHE A 91 -3.24 -5.50 9.72
N SER A 92 -3.06 -6.37 10.70
CA SER A 92 -3.03 -7.82 10.49
C SER A 92 -4.34 -8.41 9.94
N THR A 93 -5.49 -7.76 10.19
CA THR A 93 -6.83 -8.26 9.84
C THR A 93 -7.60 -7.39 8.86
N LEU A 94 -6.96 -6.40 8.19
CA LEU A 94 -7.61 -5.42 7.31
C LEU A 94 -8.59 -6.04 6.30
N TYR A 95 -8.19 -7.14 5.65
CA TYR A 95 -9.00 -7.79 4.62
C TYR A 95 -9.99 -8.82 5.14
N THR A 96 -9.95 -9.14 6.43
CA THR A 96 -10.68 -10.30 6.99
C THR A 96 -11.64 -9.97 8.13
N ALA A 97 -11.56 -8.78 8.73
CA ALA A 97 -12.28 -8.50 9.97
C ALA A 97 -13.44 -7.49 9.84
N LEU A 98 -13.36 -6.55 8.88
CA LEU A 98 -14.32 -5.43 8.82
C LEU A 98 -15.72 -5.87 8.37
N PRO A 99 -16.77 -5.55 9.14
CA PRO A 99 -18.16 -5.87 8.79
C PRO A 99 -18.62 -5.13 7.52
N HIS A 100 -19.28 -5.84 6.59
CA HIS A 100 -19.80 -5.24 5.35
C HIS A 100 -20.73 -4.04 5.59
N PRO A 101 -21.65 -4.04 6.60
CA PRO A 101 -22.49 -2.88 6.88
C PRO A 101 -21.69 -1.62 7.23
N GLU A 102 -20.57 -1.76 7.92
CA GLU A 102 -19.69 -0.64 8.26
C GLU A 102 -18.99 -0.09 7.03
N ILE A 103 -18.47 -0.97 6.17
CA ILE A 103 -17.88 -0.57 4.88
C ILE A 103 -18.91 0.21 4.05
N LYS A 104 -20.11 -0.34 3.86
CA LYS A 104 -21.21 0.30 3.10
C LYS A 104 -21.56 1.69 3.64
N ARG A 105 -21.70 1.81 4.97
CA ARG A 105 -22.01 3.10 5.62
C ARG A 105 -20.94 4.16 5.38
N ASN A 106 -19.66 3.81 5.50
CA ASN A 106 -18.56 4.75 5.28
C ASN A 106 -18.45 5.16 3.82
N PHE A 107 -18.60 4.22 2.89
CA PHE A 107 -18.55 4.50 1.45
C PHE A 107 -19.71 5.39 0.98
N SER A 108 -20.92 5.23 1.53
CA SER A 108 -22.05 6.12 1.25
C SER A 108 -21.69 7.58 1.56
N LYS A 109 -21.08 7.83 2.72
CA LYS A 109 -20.62 9.17 3.11
C LYS A 109 -19.53 9.70 2.16
N ILE A 110 -18.54 8.86 1.82
CA ILE A 110 -17.42 9.24 0.92
C ILE A 110 -17.98 9.63 -0.45
N PHE A 111 -18.81 8.78 -1.06
CA PHE A 111 -19.35 9.03 -2.39
C PHE A 111 -20.20 10.29 -2.43
N GLN A 112 -21.12 10.49 -1.50
CA GLN A 112 -21.92 11.71 -1.39
C GLN A 112 -21.03 12.95 -1.25
N LYS A 113 -20.03 12.90 -0.34
CA LYS A 113 -19.12 14.01 -0.08
C LYS A 113 -18.34 14.41 -1.35
N VAL A 114 -17.86 13.43 -2.13
CA VAL A 114 -17.05 13.69 -3.33
C VAL A 114 -17.91 14.20 -4.48
N TYR A 115 -19.02 13.55 -4.78
CA TYR A 115 -19.91 13.99 -5.87
C TYR A 115 -20.49 15.40 -5.60
N ASN A 116 -20.86 15.71 -4.35
CA ASN A 116 -21.32 17.03 -3.97
C ASN A 116 -20.22 18.11 -4.13
N ARG A 117 -18.98 17.79 -3.77
CA ARG A 117 -17.85 18.72 -3.94
C ARG A 117 -17.51 19.00 -5.39
N GLU A 118 -17.55 17.97 -6.23
CA GLU A 118 -17.30 18.11 -7.67
C GLU A 118 -18.48 18.81 -8.39
N GLY A 119 -19.68 18.78 -7.81
CA GLY A 119 -20.89 19.29 -8.47
C GLY A 119 -21.21 18.51 -9.75
N LYS A 120 -20.77 17.24 -9.84
CA LYS A 120 -20.97 16.36 -10.98
C LYS A 120 -21.83 15.18 -10.62
N GLN A 121 -22.68 14.74 -11.57
CA GLN A 121 -23.62 13.63 -11.33
C GLN A 121 -23.07 12.26 -11.66
N PHE A 122 -22.04 12.19 -12.51
CA PHE A 122 -21.52 10.95 -13.04
C PHE A 122 -20.00 10.84 -12.90
N ILE A 123 -19.53 9.63 -12.67
CA ILE A 123 -18.16 9.20 -13.00
C ILE A 123 -18.25 8.34 -14.26
N ASN A 124 -17.67 8.83 -15.35
CA ASN A 124 -17.55 8.10 -16.61
C ASN A 124 -16.25 7.31 -16.63
N VAL A 125 -16.34 5.99 -16.78
CA VAL A 125 -15.20 5.06 -16.75
C VAL A 125 -15.11 4.32 -18.07
N ASN A 126 -13.93 4.30 -18.67
CA ASN A 126 -13.62 3.51 -19.87
C ASN A 126 -12.38 2.60 -19.61
N LEU A 127 -11.92 1.89 -20.63
CA LEU A 127 -10.76 1.00 -20.53
C LEU A 127 -9.47 1.73 -20.14
N ARG A 128 -9.34 3.03 -20.39
CA ARG A 128 -8.11 3.79 -20.14
C ARG A 128 -8.18 4.61 -18.85
N GLN A 129 -9.29 5.32 -18.61
CA GLN A 129 -9.40 6.32 -17.53
C GLN A 129 -10.81 6.45 -16.97
N ALA A 130 -10.91 7.18 -15.86
CA ALA A 130 -12.16 7.63 -15.27
C ALA A 130 -12.15 9.17 -15.16
N SER A 131 -13.31 9.82 -15.25
CA SER A 131 -13.47 11.27 -15.11
C SER A 131 -14.83 11.66 -14.57
N PHE A 132 -14.91 12.75 -13.79
CA PHE A 132 -16.18 13.34 -13.37
C PHE A 132 -16.87 14.04 -14.55
N SER A 133 -18.21 13.97 -14.60
CA SER A 133 -19.02 14.55 -15.68
C SER A 133 -20.42 14.94 -15.17
N SER A 134 -21.02 15.95 -15.80
CA SER A 134 -22.41 16.30 -15.57
C SER A 134 -23.38 15.35 -16.28
N GLU A 135 -22.90 14.65 -17.31
CA GLU A 135 -23.71 13.76 -18.16
C GLU A 135 -23.02 12.40 -18.34
N GLY A 136 -23.84 11.36 -18.51
CA GLY A 136 -23.39 10.05 -18.92
C GLY A 136 -22.91 10.05 -20.37
N LYS A 137 -21.89 9.21 -20.70
CA LYS A 137 -21.34 9.08 -22.06
C LYS A 137 -21.60 7.71 -22.65
N ASN A 138 -22.08 7.63 -23.88
CA ASN A 138 -22.44 6.39 -24.56
C ASN A 138 -21.28 5.37 -24.69
N ASN A 139 -20.03 5.84 -24.74
CA ASN A 139 -18.84 4.97 -24.87
C ASN A 139 -18.15 4.67 -23.53
N CYS A 140 -18.82 4.93 -22.41
CA CYS A 140 -18.32 4.74 -21.06
C CYS A 140 -19.36 4.03 -20.18
N CYS A 141 -18.89 3.35 -19.13
CA CYS A 141 -19.76 3.04 -18.01
C CYS A 141 -19.89 4.30 -17.15
N SER A 142 -21.11 4.81 -17.03
CA SER A 142 -21.39 6.06 -16.32
C SER A 142 -22.06 5.73 -14.98
N PHE A 143 -21.42 6.08 -13.87
CA PHE A 143 -21.84 5.73 -12.52
C PHE A 143 -22.30 6.97 -11.74
N ARG A 144 -23.52 6.97 -11.27
CA ARG A 144 -24.04 7.90 -10.23
C ARG A 144 -23.62 7.42 -8.84
N VAL A 145 -23.90 8.20 -7.83
CA VAL A 145 -23.68 7.78 -6.42
C VAL A 145 -24.40 6.48 -6.10
N THR A 146 -25.64 6.33 -6.56
CA THR A 146 -26.46 5.10 -6.39
C THR A 146 -25.79 3.90 -7.03
N ASP A 147 -25.34 4.04 -8.29
CA ASP A 147 -24.69 2.97 -9.03
C ASP A 147 -23.37 2.55 -8.36
N MET A 148 -22.61 3.50 -7.83
CA MET A 148 -21.39 3.22 -7.08
C MET A 148 -21.68 2.43 -5.80
N MET A 149 -22.77 2.72 -5.10
CA MET A 149 -23.19 1.97 -3.92
C MET A 149 -23.67 0.56 -4.29
N GLU A 150 -24.48 0.42 -5.32
CA GLU A 150 -24.95 -0.89 -5.83
C GLU A 150 -23.78 -1.78 -6.25
N ILE A 151 -22.76 -1.21 -6.93
CA ILE A 151 -21.54 -1.94 -7.30
C ILE A 151 -20.76 -2.38 -6.06
N LEU A 152 -20.59 -1.50 -5.07
CA LEU A 152 -19.92 -1.85 -3.82
C LEU A 152 -20.64 -2.99 -3.11
N GLU A 153 -21.97 -2.90 -2.98
CA GLU A 153 -22.80 -3.94 -2.36
C GLU A 153 -22.68 -5.25 -3.13
N PHE A 154 -22.82 -5.20 -4.45
CA PHE A 154 -22.70 -6.37 -5.29
C PHE A 154 -21.33 -7.04 -5.14
N VAL A 155 -20.26 -6.25 -5.13
CA VAL A 155 -18.88 -6.75 -4.98
C VAL A 155 -18.67 -7.38 -3.59
N LEU A 156 -19.20 -6.77 -2.52
CA LEU A 156 -19.06 -7.32 -1.17
C LEU A 156 -19.93 -8.56 -0.95
N ASP A 157 -21.14 -8.57 -1.50
CA ASP A 157 -22.13 -9.64 -1.23
C ASP A 157 -21.97 -10.86 -2.16
N ASN A 158 -21.16 -10.77 -3.23
CA ASN A 158 -21.00 -11.84 -4.22
C ASN A 158 -19.57 -12.37 -4.35
N ILE A 159 -18.84 -12.41 -3.24
CA ILE A 159 -17.49 -12.97 -3.20
C ILE A 159 -17.59 -14.46 -2.88
N PHE A 160 -17.35 -15.28 -3.88
CA PHE A 160 -17.28 -16.73 -3.74
C PHE A 160 -15.87 -17.22 -4.00
N VAL A 161 -15.41 -18.18 -3.20
CA VAL A 161 -14.11 -18.82 -3.33
C VAL A 161 -14.26 -20.33 -3.21
N ARG A 162 -13.43 -21.06 -3.93
CA ARG A 162 -13.37 -22.53 -3.85
C ARG A 162 -12.14 -22.97 -3.05
N TYR A 163 -12.36 -23.83 -2.09
CA TYR A 163 -11.31 -24.53 -1.36
C TYR A 163 -11.56 -26.04 -1.44
N GLY A 164 -10.67 -26.74 -2.12
CA GLY A 164 -10.90 -28.14 -2.46
C GLY A 164 -12.14 -28.31 -3.35
N ARG A 165 -13.10 -29.11 -2.88
CA ARG A 165 -14.37 -29.39 -3.58
C ARG A 165 -15.54 -28.51 -3.10
N LYS A 166 -15.33 -27.65 -2.09
CA LYS A 166 -16.39 -26.82 -1.49
C LYS A 166 -16.27 -25.36 -1.94
N ILE A 167 -17.43 -24.71 -2.05
CA ILE A 167 -17.55 -23.28 -2.33
C ILE A 167 -17.93 -22.57 -1.06
N TYR A 168 -17.25 -21.47 -0.79
CA TYR A 168 -17.48 -20.59 0.37
C TYR A 168 -17.82 -19.20 -0.11
N LYS A 169 -18.68 -18.51 0.63
CA LYS A 169 -18.97 -17.08 0.46
C LYS A 169 -18.21 -16.30 1.53
N GLN A 170 -17.52 -15.22 1.13
CA GLN A 170 -16.97 -14.26 2.08
C GLN A 170 -18.09 -13.38 2.60
N VAL A 171 -18.30 -13.33 3.93
CA VAL A 171 -19.37 -12.59 4.59
C VAL A 171 -18.85 -11.43 5.44
N VAL A 172 -17.54 -11.28 5.57
CA VAL A 172 -16.87 -10.24 6.33
C VAL A 172 -15.55 -9.86 5.65
N GLY A 173 -15.11 -8.63 5.79
CA GLY A 173 -13.85 -8.13 5.27
C GLY A 173 -13.92 -7.64 3.83
N ILE A 174 -12.76 -7.33 3.27
CA ILE A 174 -12.60 -6.77 1.93
C ILE A 174 -12.22 -7.89 0.95
N PRO A 175 -12.73 -7.89 -0.28
CA PRO A 175 -12.45 -8.95 -1.26
C PRO A 175 -10.96 -9.08 -1.58
N ILE A 176 -10.35 -10.20 -1.18
CA ILE A 176 -8.96 -10.52 -1.50
C ILE A 176 -8.88 -10.99 -2.96
N GLY A 177 -7.94 -10.40 -3.73
CA GLY A 177 -7.66 -10.79 -5.11
C GLY A 177 -8.49 -10.09 -6.18
N LEU A 178 -9.45 -9.24 -5.83
CA LEU A 178 -10.13 -8.34 -6.77
C LEU A 178 -9.32 -7.06 -6.97
N ASP A 179 -9.44 -6.46 -8.18
CA ASP A 179 -8.73 -5.20 -8.50
C ASP A 179 -9.13 -4.03 -7.60
N SER A 180 -10.40 -3.96 -7.19
CA SER A 180 -10.94 -2.91 -6.31
C SER A 180 -10.63 -3.11 -4.83
N GLY A 181 -10.13 -4.29 -4.40
CA GLY A 181 -9.94 -4.60 -2.98
C GLY A 181 -8.99 -3.64 -2.28
N GLN A 182 -7.84 -3.32 -2.89
CA GLN A 182 -6.88 -2.37 -2.35
C GLN A 182 -7.44 -0.94 -2.29
N ASP A 183 -8.21 -0.53 -3.31
CA ASP A 183 -8.81 0.81 -3.36
C ASP A 183 -9.91 0.95 -2.29
N ILE A 184 -10.70 -0.11 -2.04
CA ILE A 184 -11.66 -0.18 -0.95
C ILE A 184 -10.93 -0.04 0.39
N ALA A 185 -9.86 -0.80 0.62
CA ALA A 185 -9.08 -0.72 1.85
C ALA A 185 -8.52 0.69 2.09
N ASN A 186 -7.91 1.30 1.06
CA ASN A 186 -7.33 2.62 1.15
C ASN A 186 -8.36 3.71 1.47
N LEU A 187 -9.51 3.73 0.77
CA LEU A 187 -10.56 4.71 1.00
C LEU A 187 -11.22 4.55 2.38
N LEU A 188 -11.42 3.29 2.81
CA LEU A 188 -12.01 3.02 4.11
C LEU A 188 -11.12 3.52 5.26
N LEU A 189 -9.84 3.14 5.25
CA LEU A 189 -8.91 3.60 6.29
C LEU A 189 -8.72 5.13 6.24
N PHE A 190 -8.63 5.71 5.04
CA PHE A 190 -8.60 7.16 4.87
C PHE A 190 -9.82 7.85 5.49
N SER A 191 -11.01 7.23 5.41
CA SER A 191 -12.21 7.83 6.01
C SER A 191 -12.08 7.95 7.54
N TYR A 192 -11.57 6.92 8.21
CA TYR A 192 -11.32 6.95 9.65
C TYR A 192 -10.25 7.98 10.02
N GLU A 193 -9.13 7.97 9.29
CA GLU A 193 -7.98 8.84 9.51
C GLU A 193 -8.37 10.31 9.39
N SER A 194 -8.99 10.67 8.25
CA SER A 194 -9.39 12.06 7.98
C SER A 194 -10.50 12.56 8.90
N GLU A 195 -11.50 11.73 9.22
CA GLU A 195 -12.57 12.08 10.15
C GLU A 195 -12.03 12.32 11.57
N TYR A 196 -11.08 11.48 12.01
CA TYR A 196 -10.46 11.66 13.32
C TYR A 196 -9.60 12.92 13.39
N VAL A 197 -8.72 13.16 12.43
CA VAL A 197 -7.88 14.37 12.39
C VAL A 197 -8.75 15.63 12.32
N GLU A 198 -9.82 15.61 11.52
CA GLU A 198 -10.78 16.72 11.43
C GLU A 198 -11.46 16.98 12.79
N LYS A 199 -11.89 15.93 13.50
CA LYS A 199 -12.49 16.03 14.83
C LYS A 199 -11.50 16.64 15.84
N VAL A 200 -10.26 16.12 15.88
CA VAL A 200 -9.23 16.59 16.81
C VAL A 200 -8.83 18.03 16.50
N SER A 201 -8.76 18.43 15.22
CA SER A 201 -8.36 19.79 14.84
C SER A 201 -9.33 20.88 15.32
N LYS A 202 -10.61 20.54 15.52
CA LYS A 202 -11.62 21.44 16.09
C LYS A 202 -11.50 21.62 17.59
N GLN A 203 -10.81 20.71 18.28
CA GLN A 203 -10.64 20.71 19.74
C GLN A 203 -9.22 21.14 20.15
N ASP A 204 -8.21 20.58 19.48
CA ASP A 204 -6.79 20.80 19.76
C ASP A 204 -5.98 20.75 18.45
N LEU A 205 -5.68 21.91 17.92
CA LEU A 205 -4.90 22.07 16.70
C LEU A 205 -3.45 21.57 16.86
N PHE A 206 -2.88 21.70 18.06
CA PHE A 206 -1.52 21.25 18.36
C PHE A 206 -1.44 19.71 18.29
N LEU A 207 -2.40 19.04 18.89
CA LEU A 207 -2.51 17.59 18.81
C LEU A 207 -2.75 17.13 17.36
N ALA A 208 -3.64 17.81 16.62
CA ALA A 208 -3.92 17.48 15.22
C ALA A 208 -2.66 17.55 14.34
N ARG A 209 -1.76 18.50 14.59
CA ARG A 209 -0.48 18.62 13.86
C ARG A 209 0.52 17.48 14.14
N LYS A 210 0.40 16.77 15.26
CA LYS A 210 1.23 15.58 15.54
C LYS A 210 0.99 14.45 14.55
N PHE A 211 -0.17 14.41 13.89
CA PHE A 211 -0.49 13.43 12.84
C PHE A 211 0.13 13.77 11.46
N ASN A 212 0.79 14.93 11.31
CA ASN A 212 1.34 15.36 10.01
C ASN A 212 2.40 14.42 9.43
N LEU A 213 3.14 13.71 10.29
CA LEU A 213 4.17 12.77 9.87
C LEU A 213 3.66 11.32 9.83
N CYS A 214 2.35 11.09 9.93
CA CYS A 214 1.77 9.80 9.63
C CYS A 214 1.80 9.53 8.11
N SER A 215 2.09 8.29 7.75
CA SER A 215 2.10 7.82 6.37
C SER A 215 1.68 6.36 6.32
N ARG A 216 0.80 6.00 5.38
CA ARG A 216 0.28 4.64 5.28
C ARG A 216 0.38 4.11 3.84
N TYR A 217 0.91 2.90 3.73
CA TYR A 217 0.91 2.13 2.50
C TYR A 217 0.05 0.88 2.70
N ILE A 218 -1.20 0.92 2.26
CA ILE A 218 -2.22 -0.12 2.43
C ILE A 218 -2.39 -0.48 3.92
N ASP A 219 -1.74 -1.55 4.37
CA ASP A 219 -1.76 -2.12 5.73
C ASP A 219 -0.54 -1.75 6.58
N ASP A 220 0.46 -1.10 6.01
CA ASP A 220 1.64 -0.62 6.73
C ASP A 220 1.48 0.86 7.10
N LEU A 221 1.51 1.19 8.40
CA LEU A 221 1.42 2.56 8.91
C LEU A 221 2.75 2.99 9.55
N PHE A 222 3.27 4.13 9.14
CA PHE A 222 4.41 4.82 9.77
C PHE A 222 3.92 6.04 10.55
N VAL A 223 4.50 6.23 11.73
CA VAL A 223 4.23 7.38 12.61
C VAL A 223 5.56 8.00 13.04
N GLY A 224 5.77 9.27 12.71
CA GLY A 224 6.95 10.04 13.06
C GLY A 224 6.65 11.16 14.07
N GLY A 225 7.50 11.31 15.08
CA GLY A 225 7.43 12.43 16.04
C GLY A 225 6.22 12.41 16.98
N PHE A 226 5.56 11.26 17.18
CA PHE A 226 4.36 11.16 18.01
C PHE A 226 4.41 9.96 18.97
N PRO A 227 5.11 10.08 20.14
CA PRO A 227 5.31 8.95 21.08
C PRO A 227 4.03 8.32 21.64
N ASN A 228 2.95 9.08 21.75
CA ASN A 228 1.68 8.60 22.33
C ASN A 228 0.65 8.21 21.27
N PHE A 229 1.08 7.91 20.04
CA PHE A 229 0.15 7.56 18.96
C PHE A 229 -0.70 6.32 19.28
N LYS A 230 -0.15 5.33 19.99
CA LYS A 230 -0.87 4.13 20.42
C LYS A 230 -2.19 4.42 21.17
N ASP A 231 -2.27 5.54 21.91
CA ASP A 231 -3.47 5.93 22.66
C ASP A 231 -4.60 6.44 21.75
N HIS A 232 -4.28 6.68 20.49
CA HIS A 232 -5.19 7.15 19.46
C HIS A 232 -5.64 6.05 18.50
N ILE A 233 -4.95 4.91 18.43
CA ILE A 233 -5.20 3.84 17.45
C ILE A 233 -6.67 3.44 17.42
N TYR A 234 -7.25 3.05 18.56
CA TYR A 234 -8.65 2.62 18.66
C TYR A 234 -9.65 3.79 18.84
N LYS A 235 -9.16 5.03 18.78
CA LYS A 235 -10.01 6.21 18.57
C LYS A 235 -10.14 6.55 17.08
N ILE A 236 -9.16 6.15 16.27
CA ILE A 236 -9.13 6.29 14.82
C ILE A 236 -9.82 5.10 14.17
N TYR A 237 -9.40 3.88 14.50
CA TYR A 237 -9.79 2.65 13.83
C TYR A 237 -10.74 1.81 14.69
N PRO A 238 -11.67 1.08 14.07
CA PRO A 238 -12.56 0.17 14.80
C PRO A 238 -11.77 -0.97 15.48
N ARG A 239 -12.31 -1.46 16.59
CA ARG A 239 -11.68 -2.52 17.38
C ARG A 239 -11.61 -3.87 16.68
N ASP A 240 -12.41 -4.06 15.62
CA ASP A 240 -12.36 -5.24 14.76
C ASP A 240 -11.03 -5.36 14.00
N LEU A 241 -10.32 -4.24 13.81
CA LEU A 241 -8.99 -4.23 13.19
C LEU A 241 -7.91 -4.52 14.24
N GLU A 242 -7.19 -5.61 14.03
CA GLU A 242 -5.99 -5.92 14.82
C GLU A 242 -4.80 -5.14 14.27
N ILE A 243 -4.29 -4.18 15.07
CA ILE A 243 -3.19 -3.30 14.71
C ILE A 243 -2.02 -3.59 15.65
N LYS A 244 -0.90 -4.02 15.07
CA LYS A 244 0.30 -4.44 15.81
C LYS A 244 1.42 -3.45 15.63
N LEU A 245 2.08 -3.06 16.72
CA LEU A 245 3.36 -2.36 16.67
C LEU A 245 4.43 -3.35 16.15
N GLU A 246 5.10 -3.00 15.06
CA GLU A 246 6.17 -3.81 14.47
C GLU A 246 7.57 -3.31 14.84
N SER A 247 7.72 -2.00 15.09
CA SER A 247 9.03 -1.42 15.44
C SER A 247 9.42 -1.75 16.88
N ASN A 248 10.65 -2.27 17.04
CA ASN A 248 11.24 -2.55 18.34
C ASN A 248 12.16 -1.43 18.83
N ASN A 249 12.50 -0.46 17.96
CA ASN A 249 13.39 0.65 18.27
C ASN A 249 12.80 1.93 17.68
N ILE A 250 12.68 2.96 18.52
CA ILE A 250 12.12 4.26 18.13
C ILE A 250 13.05 5.11 17.25
N LYS A 251 14.34 4.80 17.22
CA LYS A 251 15.37 5.50 16.42
C LYS A 251 15.77 4.74 15.16
N GLU A 252 15.38 3.48 15.02
CA GLU A 252 15.64 2.67 13.85
C GLU A 252 14.43 1.80 13.51
N VAL A 253 13.82 2.05 12.38
CA VAL A 253 12.64 1.30 11.92
C VAL A 253 12.81 0.79 10.50
N SER A 254 12.16 -0.32 10.19
CA SER A 254 11.97 -0.80 8.83
C SER A 254 10.56 -0.45 8.37
N TYR A 255 10.43 0.22 7.23
CA TYR A 255 9.14 0.57 6.63
C TYR A 255 9.18 0.37 5.13
N LEU A 256 8.33 -0.48 4.62
CA LEU A 256 8.34 -0.97 3.23
C LEU A 256 9.69 -1.64 2.89
N ASP A 257 10.44 -1.05 1.95
CA ASP A 257 11.79 -1.48 1.57
C ASP A 257 12.88 -0.52 2.08
N LEU A 258 12.55 0.32 3.06
CA LEU A 258 13.46 1.27 3.68
C LEU A 258 13.84 0.83 5.09
N LYS A 259 15.10 0.93 5.41
CA LYS A 259 15.61 0.97 6.77
C LYS A 259 15.94 2.43 7.10
N ILE A 260 15.28 2.98 8.11
CA ILE A 260 15.34 4.39 8.48
C ILE A 260 15.99 4.47 9.85
N ARG A 261 17.04 5.27 9.96
CA ARG A 261 17.71 5.54 11.24
C ARG A 261 17.68 7.03 11.52
N SER A 262 17.38 7.40 12.74
CA SER A 262 17.47 8.77 13.24
C SER A 262 18.73 8.95 14.09
N GLU A 263 19.60 9.86 13.66
CA GLU A 263 20.79 10.30 14.40
C GLU A 263 20.62 11.80 14.70
N GLU A 264 20.41 12.14 15.95
CA GLU A 264 20.15 13.55 16.38
C GLU A 264 19.03 14.25 15.58
N GLY A 265 17.96 13.49 15.28
CA GLY A 265 16.83 13.98 14.48
C GLY A 265 17.05 13.97 12.97
N ARG A 266 18.27 13.75 12.46
CA ARG A 266 18.53 13.59 11.05
C ARG A 266 18.23 12.16 10.61
N LEU A 267 17.61 12.00 9.45
CA LEU A 267 17.22 10.69 8.94
C LEU A 267 18.24 10.17 7.94
N ASP A 268 18.73 8.97 8.19
CA ASP A 268 19.50 8.18 7.26
C ASP A 268 18.66 7.05 6.69
N PHE A 269 18.75 6.86 5.37
CA PHE A 269 18.03 5.83 4.65
C PHE A 269 18.98 4.80 4.08
N SER A 270 18.59 3.54 4.16
CA SER A 270 19.22 2.44 3.46
C SER A 270 18.16 1.43 3.02
N VAL A 271 18.51 0.55 2.10
CA VAL A 271 17.58 -0.48 1.63
C VAL A 271 17.38 -1.53 2.72
N TYR A 272 16.13 -1.74 3.13
CA TYR A 272 15.72 -2.90 3.91
C TYR A 272 15.46 -4.08 2.97
N ASP A 273 16.06 -5.19 3.26
CA ASP A 273 15.86 -6.43 2.53
C ASP A 273 15.30 -7.48 3.48
N LYS A 274 14.04 -7.78 3.35
CA LYS A 274 13.33 -8.73 4.22
C LYS A 274 13.96 -10.14 4.22
N ARG A 275 14.82 -10.44 3.24
CA ARG A 275 15.59 -11.68 3.20
C ARG A 275 16.67 -11.74 4.28
N ASP A 276 17.15 -10.58 4.72
CA ASP A 276 18.17 -10.49 5.78
C ASP A 276 17.58 -10.91 7.16
N ASP A 277 16.24 -11.02 7.30
CA ASP A 277 15.55 -11.48 8.52
C ASP A 277 15.47 -13.01 8.63
N PHE A 278 15.83 -13.75 7.56
CA PHE A 278 15.74 -15.20 7.56
C PHE A 278 17.05 -15.83 8.02
N SER A 279 16.98 -16.93 8.76
CA SER A 279 18.13 -17.74 9.17
C SER A 279 18.71 -18.62 8.04
N PHE A 280 18.07 -18.60 6.85
CA PHE A 280 18.50 -19.35 5.67
C PHE A 280 18.53 -18.46 4.43
N GLU A 281 19.31 -18.88 3.42
CA GLU A 281 19.46 -18.11 2.19
C GLU A 281 18.23 -18.21 1.29
N ILE A 282 17.68 -17.07 0.89
CA ILE A 282 16.56 -16.98 -0.06
C ILE A 282 17.09 -16.61 -1.43
N VAL A 283 16.91 -17.52 -2.39
CA VAL A 283 17.24 -17.31 -3.81
C VAL A 283 16.01 -16.67 -4.49
N ASN A 284 16.10 -15.40 -4.86
CA ASN A 284 15.00 -14.68 -5.53
C ASN A 284 15.38 -14.06 -6.88
N PHE A 285 16.64 -14.19 -7.30
CA PHE A 285 17.09 -13.81 -8.63
C PHE A 285 17.33 -15.07 -9.48
N PRO A 286 17.16 -14.99 -10.81
CA PRO A 286 17.37 -16.14 -11.67
C PRO A 286 18.85 -16.54 -11.69
N PHE A 287 19.12 -17.84 -11.79
CA PHE A 287 20.45 -18.32 -12.17
C PHE A 287 20.76 -17.93 -13.61
N ILE A 288 22.02 -17.59 -13.92
CA ILE A 288 22.43 -17.15 -15.27
C ILE A 288 22.22 -18.25 -16.32
N GLU A 289 22.28 -19.52 -15.90
CA GLU A 289 22.08 -20.70 -16.75
C GLU A 289 20.60 -21.13 -16.86
N SER A 290 19.68 -20.40 -16.20
CA SER A 290 18.24 -20.67 -16.32
C SER A 290 17.74 -20.37 -17.73
N CYS A 291 16.51 -20.81 -18.06
CA CYS A 291 15.84 -20.50 -19.33
C CYS A 291 15.51 -19.01 -19.55
N ILE A 292 15.84 -18.14 -18.59
CA ILE A 292 15.65 -16.70 -18.69
C ILE A 292 16.74 -16.10 -19.58
N HIS A 293 16.32 -15.22 -20.51
CA HIS A 293 17.26 -14.57 -21.41
C HIS A 293 18.36 -13.80 -20.62
N LYS A 294 19.64 -14.00 -20.96
CA LYS A 294 20.78 -13.42 -20.23
C LYS A 294 20.72 -11.91 -20.02
N LYS A 295 20.22 -11.15 -21.01
CA LYS A 295 20.05 -9.69 -20.85
C LYS A 295 19.05 -9.33 -19.76
N SER A 296 17.97 -10.10 -19.61
CA SER A 296 16.97 -9.90 -18.55
C SER A 296 17.55 -10.24 -17.18
N ALA A 297 18.30 -11.35 -17.08
CA ALA A 297 18.99 -11.74 -15.86
C ALA A 297 20.02 -10.68 -15.40
N LEU A 298 20.86 -10.17 -16.33
CA LEU A 298 21.78 -9.06 -16.06
C LEU A 298 21.08 -7.74 -15.78
N GLY A 299 19.87 -7.54 -16.28
CA GLY A 299 19.03 -6.37 -16.01
C GLY A 299 18.64 -6.25 -14.52
N VAL A 300 18.58 -7.37 -13.78
CA VAL A 300 18.35 -7.38 -12.34
C VAL A 300 19.44 -6.62 -11.59
N PHE A 301 20.71 -6.86 -11.91
CA PHE A 301 21.84 -6.16 -11.28
C PHE A 301 21.71 -4.64 -11.44
N TYR A 302 21.46 -4.20 -12.68
CA TYR A 302 21.31 -2.79 -13.01
C TYR A 302 20.13 -2.13 -12.27
N SER A 303 18.96 -2.76 -12.30
CA SER A 303 17.77 -2.22 -11.63
C SER A 303 17.93 -2.11 -10.12
N GLN A 304 18.64 -3.07 -9.50
CA GLN A 304 18.92 -3.03 -8.06
C GLN A 304 19.93 -1.94 -7.71
N LEU A 305 20.97 -1.72 -8.52
CA LEU A 305 21.92 -0.62 -8.28
C LEU A 305 21.23 0.75 -8.35
N ILE A 306 20.37 0.97 -9.34
CA ILE A 306 19.56 2.21 -9.44
C ILE A 306 18.68 2.37 -8.19
N ARG A 307 18.03 1.31 -7.75
CA ARG A 307 17.22 1.32 -6.53
C ARG A 307 18.06 1.70 -5.31
N TYR A 308 19.24 1.10 -5.14
CA TYR A 308 20.14 1.39 -4.03
C TYR A 308 20.63 2.84 -4.05
N ALA A 309 20.98 3.34 -5.24
CA ALA A 309 21.42 4.74 -5.42
C ALA A 309 20.31 5.75 -5.08
N ARG A 310 19.06 5.43 -5.34
CA ARG A 310 17.91 6.28 -5.02
C ARG A 310 17.54 6.29 -3.53
N ILE A 311 17.79 5.18 -2.84
CA ILE A 311 17.36 4.99 -1.44
C ILE A 311 18.48 5.33 -0.46
N CYS A 312 19.73 4.89 -0.69
CA CYS A 312 20.79 5.05 0.29
C CYS A 312 21.24 6.50 0.39
N SER A 313 21.14 7.10 1.59
CA SER A 313 21.60 8.47 1.86
C SER A 313 23.12 8.55 2.03
N LYS A 314 23.79 7.45 2.44
CA LYS A 314 25.24 7.37 2.63
C LYS A 314 25.89 6.44 1.58
N CYS A 315 27.06 6.85 1.09
CA CYS A 315 27.83 6.10 0.08
C CYS A 315 28.24 4.71 0.60
N GLU A 316 28.58 4.60 1.88
CA GLU A 316 28.94 3.36 2.55
C GLU A 316 27.78 2.34 2.54
N ALA A 317 26.55 2.80 2.82
CA ALA A 317 25.36 1.96 2.75
C ALA A 317 25.10 1.45 1.33
N PHE A 318 25.23 2.32 0.32
CA PHE A 318 25.16 1.92 -1.08
C PHE A 318 26.18 0.86 -1.44
N LYS A 319 27.48 1.10 -1.11
CA LYS A 319 28.58 0.17 -1.40
C LYS A 319 28.36 -1.19 -0.73
N ALA A 320 27.92 -1.21 0.53
CA ALA A 320 27.62 -2.44 1.26
C ALA A 320 26.51 -3.25 0.58
N LYS A 321 25.41 -2.61 0.17
CA LYS A 321 24.28 -3.27 -0.53
C LYS A 321 24.69 -3.74 -1.93
N ALA A 322 25.45 -2.94 -2.68
CA ALA A 322 25.95 -3.31 -4.00
C ALA A 322 26.91 -4.53 -3.92
N HIS A 323 27.81 -4.53 -2.94
CA HIS A 323 28.72 -5.67 -2.72
C HIS A 323 27.95 -6.95 -2.34
N GLY A 324 26.98 -6.84 -1.42
CA GLY A 324 26.10 -7.96 -1.08
C GLY A 324 25.35 -8.52 -2.29
N LEU A 325 24.86 -7.66 -3.18
CA LEU A 325 24.19 -8.07 -4.43
C LEU A 325 25.16 -8.81 -5.37
N VAL A 326 26.36 -8.28 -5.59
CA VAL A 326 27.39 -8.94 -6.41
C VAL A 326 27.71 -10.33 -5.88
N ASN A 327 27.89 -10.49 -4.57
CA ASN A 327 28.17 -11.78 -3.96
C ASN A 327 27.01 -12.79 -4.14
N ARG A 328 25.76 -12.35 -4.02
CA ARG A 328 24.58 -13.19 -4.29
C ARG A 328 24.52 -13.62 -5.77
N LEU A 329 24.69 -12.68 -6.70
CA LEU A 329 24.66 -13.00 -8.13
C LEU A 329 25.82 -13.92 -8.55
N LYS A 330 27.02 -13.77 -7.96
CA LYS A 330 28.13 -14.72 -8.18
C LYS A 330 27.76 -16.15 -7.80
N ARG A 331 27.09 -16.37 -6.67
CA ARG A 331 26.60 -17.70 -6.29
C ARG A 331 25.56 -18.27 -7.26
N GLN A 332 24.91 -17.40 -8.04
CA GLN A 332 23.94 -17.77 -9.08
C GLN A 332 24.56 -17.88 -10.48
N GLY A 333 25.92 -17.97 -10.56
CA GLY A 333 26.65 -18.22 -11.78
C GLY A 333 26.99 -16.97 -12.61
N PHE A 334 26.70 -15.75 -12.11
CA PHE A 334 27.07 -14.52 -12.84
C PHE A 334 28.58 -14.27 -12.78
N LYS A 335 29.17 -13.99 -13.94
CA LYS A 335 30.62 -13.62 -14.03
C LYS A 335 30.78 -12.15 -13.66
N LEU A 336 31.82 -11.86 -12.87
CA LEU A 336 32.12 -10.50 -12.40
C LEU A 336 32.38 -9.53 -13.57
N GLU A 337 32.98 -10.02 -14.65
CA GLU A 337 33.24 -9.22 -15.87
C GLU A 337 31.96 -8.73 -16.54
N ASP A 338 30.91 -9.60 -16.61
CA ASP A 338 29.63 -9.24 -17.19
C ASP A 338 28.90 -8.21 -16.34
N LEU A 339 29.03 -8.31 -15.03
CA LEU A 339 28.46 -7.32 -14.09
C LEU A 339 29.19 -5.96 -14.22
N ARG A 340 30.54 -5.95 -14.29
CA ARG A 340 31.35 -4.72 -14.46
C ARG A 340 31.11 -4.02 -15.81
N LYS A 341 30.92 -4.76 -16.91
CA LYS A 341 30.56 -4.17 -18.21
C LYS A 341 29.26 -3.40 -18.16
N LYS A 342 28.30 -3.87 -17.35
CA LYS A 342 27.02 -3.21 -17.14
C LYS A 342 27.14 -1.96 -16.25
N GLU A 343 28.04 -1.96 -15.27
CA GLU A 343 28.30 -0.82 -14.38
C GLU A 343 28.86 0.39 -15.13
N ARG A 344 29.82 0.16 -16.08
CA ARG A 344 30.43 1.21 -16.93
C ARG A 344 29.43 1.91 -17.86
N ASN A 345 28.28 1.31 -18.14
CA ASN A 345 27.21 1.93 -18.93
C ASN A 345 26.27 2.80 -18.08
N LEU A 346 26.55 2.97 -16.80
CA LEU A 346 25.81 3.84 -15.84
C LEU A 346 26.51 5.18 -15.59
N SER A 347 27.80 5.27 -15.90
CA SER A 347 28.62 6.49 -15.84
C SER A 347 28.54 7.27 -17.16
#